data_984010dd363ab6db24d04516d3e1dd31
#
_entry.id   984010dd363ab6db24d04516d3e1dd31
#
_cell.length_a   1.000
_cell.length_b   1.000
_cell.length_c   1.000
_cell.angle_alpha   90.00
_cell.angle_beta   90.00
_cell.angle_gamma   90.00
#
_symmetry.space_group_name_H-M   'P 1'
#
loop_
_entity.id
_entity.type
_entity.pdbx_description
1 polymer ?
#
loop_
_entity_poly.entity_id
_entity_poly.type
_entity_poly.pdbx_seq_one_letter_code
_entity_poly.pdbx_strand_id
1 'polypeptide(L)'
;MSKISVTKSSMPSYEEYCEEIKSIWDTVHLTNMGPKHNELKEKLKNYLEVDNIELFVNGHLALYVALKALKLKGEIITTPFTFASTTNAIVQAGCTPVYCDVKPDYTIDESKIE
;
A
#
# COMPACT_ATOMS: atom_id res chain seq x y z
N MET A 1 -12.99 -15.00 29.48
CA MET A 1 -11.81 -14.81 28.63
C MET A 1 -12.21 -13.96 27.43
N SER A 2 -11.57 -12.83 27.19
CA SER A 2 -11.79 -12.03 25.98
C SER A 2 -11.26 -12.81 24.78
N LYS A 3 -12.08 -12.92 23.71
CA LYS A 3 -11.69 -13.58 22.47
C LYS A 3 -10.66 -12.69 21.75
N ILE A 4 -9.46 -13.22 21.53
CA ILE A 4 -8.43 -12.54 20.72
C ILE A 4 -8.66 -12.96 19.27
N SER A 5 -8.96 -12.01 18.41
CA SER A 5 -9.11 -12.24 16.97
C SER A 5 -7.74 -12.15 16.28
N VAL A 6 -7.47 -13.06 15.34
CA VAL A 6 -6.25 -13.03 14.51
C VAL A 6 -6.22 -11.77 13.63
N THR A 7 -7.39 -11.38 13.14
CA THR A 7 -7.56 -10.14 12.37
C THR A 7 -8.75 -9.37 12.93
N LYS A 8 -8.56 -8.08 13.14
CA LYS A 8 -9.63 -7.17 13.52
C LYS A 8 -9.40 -5.84 12.79
N SER A 9 -10.33 -5.47 11.94
CA SER A 9 -10.28 -4.17 11.27
C SER A 9 -10.43 -3.04 12.30
N SER A 10 -9.60 -2.01 12.16
CA SER A 10 -9.81 -0.75 12.87
C SER A 10 -10.94 0.00 12.17
N MET A 11 -12.00 0.24 12.90
CA MET A 11 -13.17 0.96 12.39
C MET A 11 -13.46 2.15 13.31
N PRO A 12 -13.82 3.31 12.74
CA PRO A 12 -14.40 4.40 13.54
C PRO A 12 -15.76 3.99 14.09
N SER A 13 -16.35 4.80 14.96
CA SER A 13 -17.76 4.61 15.32
C SER A 13 -18.65 4.81 14.09
N TYR A 14 -19.85 4.24 14.13
CA TYR A 14 -20.82 4.39 13.04
C TYR A 14 -21.20 5.87 12.84
N GLU A 15 -21.35 6.59 13.92
CA GLU A 15 -21.72 8.00 13.95
C GLU A 15 -20.61 8.87 13.30
N GLU A 16 -19.36 8.65 13.69
CA GLU A 16 -18.21 9.34 13.09
C GLU A 16 -18.12 9.06 11.59
N TYR A 17 -18.31 7.82 11.16
CA TYR A 17 -18.31 7.47 9.75
C TYR A 17 -19.42 8.18 8.98
N CYS A 18 -20.65 8.17 9.50
CA CYS A 18 -21.77 8.85 8.86
C CYS A 18 -21.55 10.35 8.72
N GLU A 19 -21.02 11.01 9.75
CA GLU A 19 -20.74 12.45 9.68
C GLU A 19 -19.62 12.75 8.68
N GLU A 20 -18.56 11.93 8.63
CA GLU A 20 -17.44 12.11 7.69
C GLU A 20 -17.89 11.99 6.23
N ILE A 21 -18.79 11.07 5.89
CA ILE A 21 -19.22 10.86 4.51
C ILE A 21 -20.38 11.78 4.09
N LYS A 22 -21.01 12.50 5.01
CA LYS A 22 -22.20 13.32 4.76
C LYS A 22 -22.05 14.32 3.61
N SER A 23 -20.89 14.97 3.51
CA SER A 23 -20.57 15.92 2.46
C SER A 23 -20.58 15.31 1.04
N ILE A 24 -20.56 13.99 0.91
CA ILE A 24 -20.65 13.32 -0.39
C ILE A 24 -22.04 13.49 -0.99
N TRP A 25 -23.11 13.57 -0.16
CA TRP A 25 -24.46 13.80 -0.63
C TRP A 25 -24.66 15.19 -1.26
N ASP A 26 -23.87 16.17 -0.82
CA ASP A 26 -23.93 17.53 -1.36
C ASP A 26 -23.27 17.60 -2.75
N THR A 27 -22.19 16.84 -2.93
CA THR A 27 -21.41 16.88 -4.19
C THR A 27 -21.83 15.78 -5.18
N VAL A 28 -22.43 14.69 -4.69
CA VAL A 28 -22.78 13.48 -5.45
C VAL A 28 -21.59 12.92 -6.25
N HIS A 29 -20.35 13.21 -5.80
CA HIS A 29 -19.12 12.83 -6.50
C HIS A 29 -18.40 11.71 -5.74
N LEU A 30 -18.62 10.46 -6.17
CA LEU A 30 -18.10 9.23 -5.54
C LEU A 30 -16.92 8.59 -6.26
N THR A 31 -16.55 9.09 -7.45
CA THR A 31 -15.56 8.42 -8.31
C THR A 31 -14.45 9.38 -8.75
N ASN A 32 -13.37 8.83 -9.31
CA ASN A 32 -12.38 9.58 -10.06
C ASN A 32 -11.81 10.79 -9.28
N MET A 33 -11.09 10.52 -8.19
CA MET A 33 -10.44 11.55 -7.38
C MET A 33 -11.43 12.58 -6.79
N GLY A 34 -12.54 12.08 -6.26
CA GLY A 34 -13.54 12.89 -5.58
C GLY A 34 -13.00 13.62 -4.34
N PRO A 35 -13.85 14.48 -3.69
CA PRO A 35 -13.41 15.32 -2.56
C PRO A 35 -12.72 14.53 -1.45
N LYS A 36 -13.26 13.38 -1.03
CA LYS A 36 -12.68 12.56 0.03
C LYS A 36 -11.33 11.93 -0.33
N HIS A 37 -11.13 11.57 -1.60
CA HIS A 37 -9.82 11.12 -2.10
C HIS A 37 -8.78 12.24 -1.96
N ASN A 38 -9.12 13.45 -2.41
CA ASN A 38 -8.21 14.58 -2.36
C ASN A 38 -7.91 15.01 -0.91
N GLU A 39 -8.93 15.02 -0.05
CA GLU A 39 -8.77 15.31 1.38
C GLU A 39 -7.82 14.29 2.05
N LEU A 40 -7.99 12.99 1.79
CA LEU A 40 -7.10 11.95 2.31
C LEU A 40 -5.67 12.14 1.80
N LYS A 41 -5.50 12.45 0.51
CA LYS A 41 -4.19 12.68 -0.08
C LYS A 41 -3.45 13.84 0.61
N GLU A 42 -4.12 14.95 0.85
CA GLU A 42 -3.50 16.10 1.53
C GLU A 42 -3.22 15.81 3.02
N LYS A 43 -4.13 15.14 3.72
CA LYS A 43 -3.88 14.71 5.11
C LYS A 43 -2.68 13.77 5.22
N LEU A 44 -2.53 12.82 4.29
CA LEU A 44 -1.39 11.91 4.26
C LEU A 44 -0.08 12.60 3.90
N LYS A 45 -0.07 13.57 2.98
CA LYS A 45 1.12 14.39 2.71
C LYS A 45 1.63 15.07 3.97
N ASN A 46 0.72 15.72 4.70
CA ASN A 46 1.07 16.41 5.95
C ASN A 46 1.53 15.44 7.03
N TYR A 47 0.87 14.29 7.17
CA TYR A 47 1.20 13.28 8.19
C TYR A 47 2.55 12.61 7.94
N LEU A 48 2.88 12.32 6.67
CA LEU A 48 4.12 11.67 6.26
C LEU A 48 5.25 12.68 5.94
N GLU A 49 4.97 13.98 5.99
CA GLU A 49 5.91 15.06 5.65
C GLU A 49 6.54 14.88 4.26
N VAL A 50 5.70 14.53 3.26
CA VAL A 50 6.13 14.32 1.87
C VAL A 50 5.41 15.25 0.91
N ASP A 51 6.11 15.74 -0.11
CA ASP A 51 5.53 16.63 -1.13
C ASP A 51 4.63 15.89 -2.13
N ASN A 52 4.97 14.63 -2.40
CA ASN A 52 4.30 13.84 -3.42
C ASN A 52 3.78 12.52 -2.84
N ILE A 53 2.51 12.23 -3.10
CA ILE A 53 1.85 10.99 -2.72
C ILE A 53 0.79 10.63 -3.74
N GLU A 54 0.63 9.34 -4.00
CA GLU A 54 -0.47 8.83 -4.81
C GLU A 54 -1.18 7.69 -4.09
N LEU A 55 -2.50 7.63 -4.27
CA LEU A 55 -3.35 6.64 -3.64
C LEU A 55 -3.70 5.55 -4.64
N PHE A 56 -3.59 4.30 -4.20
CA PHE A 56 -3.93 3.11 -4.99
C PHE A 56 -4.96 2.27 -4.28
N VAL A 57 -5.74 1.50 -5.03
CA VAL A 57 -6.77 0.62 -4.46
C VAL A 57 -6.20 -0.51 -3.59
N ASN A 58 -4.92 -0.84 -3.77
CA ASN A 58 -4.19 -1.81 -2.96
C ASN A 58 -2.68 -1.71 -3.17
N GLY A 59 -1.92 -2.33 -2.26
CA GLY A 59 -0.45 -2.33 -2.29
C GLY A 59 0.14 -3.04 -3.51
N HIS A 60 -0.54 -4.04 -4.08
CA HIS A 60 -0.07 -4.71 -5.30
C HIS A 60 0.04 -3.74 -6.47
N LEU A 61 -1.03 -2.97 -6.74
CA LEU A 61 -1.01 -1.98 -7.80
C LEU A 61 -0.01 -0.85 -7.52
N ALA A 62 0.16 -0.44 -6.26
CA ALA A 62 1.17 0.55 -5.90
C ALA A 62 2.58 0.06 -6.27
N LEU A 63 2.94 -1.17 -5.88
CA LEU A 63 4.23 -1.78 -6.24
C LEU A 63 4.40 -1.92 -7.74
N TYR A 64 3.41 -2.48 -8.43
CA TYR A 64 3.46 -2.68 -9.89
C TYR A 64 3.67 -1.37 -10.64
N VAL A 65 2.88 -0.34 -10.31
CA VAL A 65 2.98 0.97 -10.97
C VAL A 65 4.31 1.65 -10.65
N ALA A 66 4.82 1.54 -9.42
CA ALA A 66 6.13 2.07 -9.04
C ALA A 66 7.26 1.43 -9.89
N LEU A 67 7.26 0.10 -10.01
CA LEU A 67 8.25 -0.61 -10.83
C LEU A 67 8.18 -0.19 -12.31
N LYS A 68 6.96 -0.04 -12.84
CA LYS A 68 6.75 0.42 -14.23
C LYS A 68 7.17 1.88 -14.43
N ALA A 69 6.87 2.76 -13.50
CA ALA A 69 7.25 4.18 -13.55
C ALA A 69 8.77 4.36 -13.52
N LEU A 70 9.47 3.57 -12.71
CA LEU A 70 10.93 3.54 -12.66
C LEU A 70 11.56 2.87 -13.89
N LYS A 71 10.77 2.25 -14.78
CA LYS A 71 11.22 1.55 -15.98
C LYS A 71 12.28 0.48 -15.69
N LEU A 72 12.18 -0.17 -14.54
CA LEU A 72 13.13 -1.20 -14.12
C LEU A 72 13.09 -2.40 -15.06
N LYS A 73 14.26 -3.03 -15.24
CA LYS A 73 14.44 -4.23 -16.03
C LYS A 73 15.47 -5.13 -15.34
N GLY A 74 15.41 -6.43 -15.64
CA GLY A 74 16.33 -7.41 -15.08
C GLY A 74 15.85 -7.92 -13.74
N GLU A 75 16.77 -8.14 -12.82
CA GLU A 75 16.52 -8.78 -11.53
C GLU A 75 16.15 -7.75 -10.47
N ILE A 76 15.20 -8.14 -9.60
CA ILE A 76 14.80 -7.34 -8.44
C ILE A 76 14.89 -8.24 -7.20
N ILE A 77 15.72 -7.82 -6.27
CA ILE A 77 15.90 -8.54 -5.01
C ILE A 77 14.68 -8.30 -4.10
N THR A 78 14.15 -9.38 -3.57
CA THR A 78 13.06 -9.37 -2.60
C THR A 78 13.25 -10.52 -1.59
N THR A 79 12.35 -10.66 -0.64
CA THR A 79 12.34 -11.80 0.28
C THR A 79 11.20 -12.75 -0.02
N PRO A 80 11.36 -14.09 0.19
CA PRO A 80 10.24 -15.01 0.14
C PRO A 80 9.28 -14.84 1.33
N PHE A 81 9.71 -14.18 2.41
CA PHE A 81 8.89 -13.88 3.58
C PHE A 81 8.07 -12.60 3.39
N THR A 82 7.17 -12.64 2.41
CA THR A 82 6.25 -11.54 2.10
C THR A 82 4.96 -12.09 1.50
N PHE A 83 3.95 -11.24 1.40
CA PHE A 83 2.74 -11.62 0.68
C PHE A 83 3.06 -11.82 -0.82
N ALA A 84 2.47 -12.83 -1.44
CA ALA A 84 2.73 -13.21 -2.84
C ALA A 84 2.59 -12.05 -3.86
N SER A 85 1.86 -10.99 -3.51
CA SER A 85 1.71 -9.82 -4.37
C SER A 85 3.01 -9.11 -4.69
N THR A 86 4.02 -9.15 -3.82
CA THR A 86 5.33 -8.53 -4.07
C THR A 86 6.02 -9.22 -5.26
N THR A 87 6.14 -10.54 -5.20
CA THR A 87 6.68 -11.36 -6.29
C THR A 87 5.88 -11.16 -7.58
N ASN A 88 4.54 -11.19 -7.48
CA ASN A 88 3.67 -11.04 -8.64
C ASN A 88 3.82 -9.65 -9.29
N ALA A 89 3.97 -8.58 -8.52
CA ALA A 89 4.18 -7.24 -9.05
C ALA A 89 5.50 -7.15 -9.82
N ILE A 90 6.58 -7.78 -9.33
CA ILE A 90 7.88 -7.85 -10.00
C ILE A 90 7.74 -8.56 -11.36
N VAL A 91 7.12 -9.76 -11.37
CA VAL A 91 6.92 -10.54 -12.60
C VAL A 91 6.04 -9.79 -13.61
N GLN A 92 4.93 -9.21 -13.15
CA GLN A 92 4.03 -8.43 -14.02
C GLN A 92 4.68 -7.17 -14.56
N ALA A 93 5.64 -6.58 -13.83
CA ALA A 93 6.43 -5.46 -14.33
C ALA A 93 7.40 -5.85 -15.44
N GLY A 94 7.61 -7.16 -15.66
CA GLY A 94 8.54 -7.71 -16.67
C GLY A 94 9.95 -7.88 -16.10
N CYS A 95 10.08 -7.97 -14.77
CA CYS A 95 11.34 -8.20 -14.07
C CYS A 95 11.40 -9.63 -13.50
N THR A 96 12.59 -10.07 -13.10
CA THR A 96 12.83 -11.38 -12.50
C THR A 96 13.04 -11.21 -10.99
N PRO A 97 12.22 -11.84 -10.11
CA PRO A 97 12.44 -11.78 -8.68
C PRO A 97 13.64 -12.66 -8.29
N VAL A 98 14.54 -12.12 -7.49
CA VAL A 98 15.65 -12.84 -6.84
C VAL A 98 15.41 -12.80 -5.35
N TYR A 99 15.39 -13.99 -4.73
CA TYR A 99 15.06 -14.08 -3.32
C TYR A 99 16.30 -14.01 -2.44
N CYS A 100 16.25 -13.11 -1.47
CA CYS A 100 17.19 -13.02 -0.39
C CYS A 100 16.47 -13.39 0.92
N ASP A 101 17.15 -14.16 1.78
CA ASP A 101 16.61 -14.61 3.05
C ASP A 101 16.40 -13.45 4.04
N VAL A 102 15.77 -13.73 5.17
CA VAL A 102 15.48 -12.74 6.21
C VAL A 102 16.35 -12.96 7.44
N LYS A 103 16.58 -11.89 8.18
CA LYS A 103 17.18 -11.91 9.52
C LYS A 103 16.16 -12.41 10.56
N PRO A 104 16.61 -12.68 11.81
CA PRO A 104 15.72 -13.10 12.91
C PRO A 104 14.58 -12.10 13.22
N ASP A 105 14.72 -10.85 12.84
CA ASP A 105 13.70 -9.80 12.98
C ASP A 105 12.73 -9.72 11.77
N TYR A 106 12.85 -10.66 10.83
CA TYR A 106 12.06 -10.79 9.62
C TYR A 106 12.28 -9.68 8.57
N THR A 107 13.26 -8.81 8.74
CA THR A 107 13.71 -7.91 7.66
C THR A 107 14.65 -8.63 6.70
N ILE A 108 14.78 -8.13 5.46
CA ILE A 108 15.71 -8.74 4.49
C ILE A 108 17.13 -8.76 5.03
N ASP A 109 17.86 -9.84 4.78
CA ASP A 109 19.25 -9.99 5.22
C ASP A 109 20.20 -9.38 4.19
N GLU A 110 20.55 -8.12 4.40
CA GLU A 110 21.42 -7.36 3.51
C GLU A 110 22.82 -7.97 3.37
N SER A 111 23.26 -8.77 4.33
CA SER A 111 24.56 -9.45 4.26
C SER A 111 24.62 -10.58 3.22
N LYS A 112 23.45 -11.01 2.74
CA LYS A 112 23.29 -12.05 1.71
C LYS A 112 22.98 -11.46 0.32
N ILE A 113 23.03 -10.16 0.18
CA ILE A 113 22.89 -9.48 -1.11
C ILE A 113 24.29 -9.35 -1.72
N GLU A 114 24.52 -10.05 -2.84
CA GLU A 114 25.75 -10.01 -3.63
C GLU A 114 25.70 -8.91 -4.68
#